data_d37e6580580d31f487a6b746f7ca5638
#
_entry.id   d37e6580580d31f487a6b746f7ca5638
#
_cell.length_a   1.000
_cell.length_b   1.000
_cell.length_c   1.000
_cell.angle_alpha   90.00
_cell.angle_beta   90.00
_cell.angle_gamma   90.00
#
_symmetry.space_group_name_H-M   'P 1'
#
loop_
_entity.id
_entity.type
_entity.pdbx_description
1 polymer ?
#
loop_
_entity_poly.entity_id
_entity_poly.type
_entity_poly.pdbx_seq_one_letter_code
_entity_poly.pdbx_strand_id
1 'polypeptide(L)'
;RVLAKADPFTIDALHKENARFFHLGSLLADDFPPEVIKYLSGKAILSVDAQGYLREVKGDKVSPIDWPEKQEILKYIDILKVNEHEATVLTGYTNPQQAAEQLSAWGVKEVLLTLGSLGSIILADGVCYKIPAYPPLQTIDATGCGDTYVMGYLYMRNKGVSYPEAGCFAAALSTLKLEKSGPLAATAEEAYRVINSSRSKVEILQKDKYY
;
A
#
# COMPACT_ATOMS: atom_id res chain seq x y z
N ARG A 1 -5.35 -10.73 19.89
CA ARG A 1 -6.50 -10.51 20.79
C ARG A 1 -6.95 -9.07 20.73
N VAL A 2 -8.25 -8.83 20.50
CA VAL A 2 -8.85 -7.50 20.46
C VAL A 2 -9.26 -7.14 21.90
N LEU A 3 -8.71 -6.04 22.42
CA LEU A 3 -9.03 -5.55 23.76
C LEU A 3 -10.11 -4.46 23.71
N ALA A 4 -10.11 -3.67 22.64
CA ALA A 4 -11.08 -2.63 22.36
C ALA A 4 -11.18 -2.42 20.84
N LYS A 5 -12.33 -1.92 20.39
CA LYS A 5 -12.59 -1.55 19.01
C LYS A 5 -13.10 -0.10 19.02
N ALA A 6 -12.55 0.73 18.14
CA ALA A 6 -13.05 2.09 17.92
C ALA A 6 -14.34 2.06 17.07
N ASP A 7 -15.12 3.13 17.16
CA ASP A 7 -16.23 3.34 16.24
C ASP A 7 -15.73 3.61 14.82
N PRO A 8 -16.49 3.21 13.79
CA PRO A 8 -16.16 3.53 12.40
C PRO A 8 -16.10 5.04 12.17
N PHE A 9 -15.24 5.45 11.23
CA PHE A 9 -15.21 6.83 10.77
C PHE A 9 -16.51 7.20 10.04
N THR A 10 -16.96 8.43 10.26
CA THR A 10 -18.14 8.98 9.59
C THR A 10 -17.77 10.15 8.69
N ILE A 11 -18.64 10.47 7.72
CA ILE A 11 -18.47 11.66 6.88
C ILE A 11 -18.43 12.93 7.74
N ASP A 12 -19.25 13.01 8.79
CA ASP A 12 -19.28 14.16 9.70
C ASP A 12 -17.96 14.39 10.43
N ALA A 13 -17.23 13.31 10.76
CA ALA A 13 -15.91 13.41 11.37
C ALA A 13 -14.84 13.95 10.40
N LEU A 14 -15.04 13.76 9.07
CA LEU A 14 -14.05 14.02 8.04
C LEU A 14 -14.41 15.19 7.10
N HIS A 15 -15.62 15.76 7.20
CA HIS A 15 -16.10 16.73 6.21
C HIS A 15 -15.32 18.06 6.20
N LYS A 16 -14.71 18.44 7.31
CA LYS A 16 -13.91 19.68 7.45
C LYS A 16 -12.44 19.46 7.04
N GLU A 17 -11.99 18.22 6.97
CA GLU A 17 -10.61 17.91 6.64
C GLU A 17 -10.34 18.15 5.17
N ASN A 18 -9.22 18.83 4.88
CA ASN A 18 -8.76 19.10 3.52
C ASN A 18 -7.30 18.67 3.39
N ALA A 19 -7.02 17.85 2.40
CA ALA A 19 -5.70 17.37 2.09
C ALA A 19 -5.58 17.08 0.59
N ARG A 20 -4.37 17.02 0.07
CA ARG A 20 -4.11 16.55 -1.29
C ARG A 20 -4.26 15.02 -1.39
N PHE A 21 -3.91 14.32 -0.32
CA PHE A 21 -4.03 12.88 -0.20
C PHE A 21 -4.75 12.54 1.11
N PHE A 22 -5.69 11.62 1.04
CA PHE A 22 -6.15 10.86 2.20
C PHE A 22 -5.58 9.46 2.13
N HIS A 23 -5.01 8.98 3.23
CA HIS A 23 -4.59 7.59 3.34
C HIS A 23 -5.40 6.88 4.43
N LEU A 24 -6.08 5.80 4.04
CA LEU A 24 -6.87 4.97 4.93
C LEU A 24 -6.06 3.74 5.32
N GLY A 25 -5.38 3.83 6.47
CA GLY A 25 -4.66 2.72 7.10
C GLY A 25 -5.56 1.96 8.06
N SER A 26 -6.64 1.35 7.55
CA SER A 26 -7.62 0.63 8.36
C SER A 26 -7.00 -0.59 9.05
N LEU A 27 -7.48 -0.87 10.26
CA LEU A 27 -7.15 -2.09 11.01
C LEU A 27 -8.19 -3.19 10.80
N LEU A 28 -9.45 -2.79 10.55
CA LEU A 28 -10.61 -3.65 10.38
C LEU A 28 -11.46 -3.19 9.18
N ALA A 29 -12.25 -4.12 8.65
CA ALA A 29 -13.04 -3.91 7.44
C ALA A 29 -14.09 -2.79 7.55
N ASP A 30 -14.57 -2.51 8.76
CA ASP A 30 -15.59 -1.51 9.03
C ASP A 30 -15.06 -0.17 9.56
N ASP A 31 -13.72 0.02 9.64
CA ASP A 31 -13.15 1.31 10.08
C ASP A 31 -13.57 2.46 9.15
N PHE A 32 -13.58 2.24 7.85
CA PHE A 32 -14.01 3.21 6.84
C PHE A 32 -15.10 2.59 5.95
N PRO A 33 -16.37 2.83 6.24
CA PRO A 33 -17.48 2.31 5.43
C PRO A 33 -17.46 2.80 3.97
N PRO A 34 -18.12 2.08 3.05
CA PRO A 34 -18.13 2.42 1.63
C PRO A 34 -18.52 3.87 1.30
N GLU A 35 -19.45 4.46 2.03
CA GLU A 35 -19.87 5.85 1.86
C GLU A 35 -18.76 6.85 2.21
N VAL A 36 -17.91 6.54 3.19
CA VAL A 36 -16.75 7.36 3.56
C VAL A 36 -15.70 7.31 2.46
N ILE A 37 -15.42 6.12 1.91
CA ILE A 37 -14.50 5.94 0.77
C ILE A 37 -14.98 6.77 -0.42
N LYS A 38 -16.25 6.63 -0.80
CA LYS A 38 -16.86 7.38 -1.92
C LYS A 38 -16.81 8.88 -1.68
N TYR A 39 -17.07 9.33 -0.46
CA TYR A 39 -17.00 10.74 -0.10
C TYR A 39 -15.58 11.30 -0.24
N LEU A 40 -14.57 10.62 0.33
CA LEU A 40 -13.18 11.07 0.30
C LEU A 40 -12.58 11.04 -1.10
N SER A 41 -12.97 10.07 -1.94
CA SER A 41 -12.52 10.00 -3.35
C SER A 41 -12.95 11.21 -4.18
N GLY A 42 -14.05 11.87 -3.80
CA GLY A 42 -14.50 13.13 -4.41
C GLY A 42 -13.77 14.38 -3.90
N LYS A 43 -12.97 14.26 -2.82
CA LYS A 43 -12.27 15.40 -2.20
C LYS A 43 -10.79 15.48 -2.56
N ALA A 44 -10.12 14.34 -2.69
CA ALA A 44 -8.68 14.27 -2.85
C ALA A 44 -8.23 12.94 -3.48
N ILE A 45 -6.93 12.79 -3.71
CA ILE A 45 -6.35 11.49 -4.09
C ILE A 45 -6.48 10.54 -2.89
N LEU A 46 -7.18 9.43 -3.10
CA LEU A 46 -7.46 8.46 -2.05
C LEU A 46 -6.51 7.28 -2.13
N SER A 47 -5.74 7.08 -1.06
CA SER A 47 -4.87 5.93 -0.85
C SER A 47 -5.45 5.01 0.22
N VAL A 48 -5.41 3.70 -0.01
CA VAL A 48 -5.95 2.69 0.92
C VAL A 48 -4.94 1.56 1.11
N ASP A 49 -4.73 1.15 2.37
CA ASP A 49 -4.12 -0.15 2.69
C ASP A 49 -5.22 -1.21 2.78
N ALA A 50 -5.14 -2.24 1.94
CA ALA A 50 -6.17 -3.29 1.88
C ALA A 50 -6.23 -4.15 3.14
N GLN A 51 -5.19 -4.15 3.97
CA GLN A 51 -5.04 -5.05 5.12
C GLN A 51 -6.28 -5.07 6.03
N GLY A 52 -6.81 -3.89 6.39
CA GLY A 52 -7.97 -3.79 7.28
C GLY A 52 -9.21 -4.42 6.68
N TYR A 53 -9.46 -4.23 5.38
CA TYR A 53 -10.63 -4.77 4.69
C TYR A 53 -10.64 -6.29 4.57
N LEU A 54 -9.51 -6.94 4.85
CA LEU A 54 -9.36 -8.39 4.90
C LEU A 54 -9.40 -8.94 6.33
N ARG A 55 -9.88 -8.15 7.30
CA ARG A 55 -9.91 -8.49 8.72
C ARG A 55 -11.26 -8.13 9.35
N GLU A 56 -11.81 -9.07 10.09
CA GLU A 56 -12.99 -8.85 10.95
C GLU A 56 -12.72 -9.28 12.38
N VAL A 57 -13.51 -8.78 13.32
CA VAL A 57 -13.46 -9.22 14.72
C VAL A 57 -14.57 -10.23 14.97
N LYS A 58 -14.17 -11.44 15.39
CA LYS A 58 -15.07 -12.49 15.88
C LYS A 58 -14.76 -12.78 17.34
N GLY A 59 -15.66 -12.33 18.24
CA GLY A 59 -15.40 -12.37 19.67
C GLY A 59 -14.25 -11.45 20.07
N ASP A 60 -13.15 -12.03 20.59
CA ASP A 60 -11.93 -11.30 20.98
C ASP A 60 -10.75 -11.52 19.99
N LYS A 61 -11.02 -12.08 18.82
CA LYS A 61 -10.00 -12.43 17.82
C LYS A 61 -10.23 -11.73 16.50
N VAL A 62 -9.13 -11.39 15.84
CA VAL A 62 -9.14 -10.97 14.43
C VAL A 62 -9.18 -12.22 13.57
N SER A 63 -10.11 -12.28 12.63
CA SER A 63 -10.28 -13.34 11.65
C SER A 63 -10.11 -12.80 10.22
N PRO A 64 -9.50 -13.58 9.32
CA PRO A 64 -9.40 -13.19 7.92
C PRO A 64 -10.77 -13.26 7.25
N ILE A 65 -11.04 -12.32 6.37
CA ILE A 65 -12.20 -12.31 5.46
C ILE A 65 -11.75 -11.90 4.07
N ASP A 66 -12.58 -12.15 3.06
CA ASP A 66 -12.47 -11.43 1.78
C ASP A 66 -13.18 -10.08 1.91
N TRP A 67 -12.93 -9.17 0.99
CA TRP A 67 -13.61 -7.89 0.87
C TRP A 67 -14.80 -8.04 -0.11
N PRO A 68 -16.04 -8.21 0.38
CA PRO A 68 -17.17 -8.54 -0.49
C PRO A 68 -17.46 -7.48 -1.57
N GLU A 69 -17.37 -6.20 -1.19
CA GLU A 69 -17.69 -5.08 -2.09
C GLU A 69 -16.47 -4.59 -2.89
N LYS A 70 -15.36 -5.33 -2.92
CA LYS A 70 -14.10 -4.90 -3.53
C LYS A 70 -14.25 -4.36 -4.95
N GLN A 71 -15.00 -5.05 -5.82
CA GLN A 71 -15.18 -4.62 -7.21
C GLN A 71 -15.97 -3.31 -7.37
N GLU A 72 -16.87 -3.02 -6.42
CA GLU A 72 -17.62 -1.77 -6.42
C GLU A 72 -16.82 -0.61 -5.82
N ILE A 73 -15.96 -0.90 -4.87
CA ILE A 73 -15.25 0.11 -4.07
C ILE A 73 -13.90 0.47 -4.68
N LEU A 74 -13.17 -0.49 -5.27
CA LEU A 74 -11.83 -0.26 -5.79
C LEU A 74 -11.75 0.83 -6.86
N LYS A 75 -12.81 1.06 -7.62
CA LYS A 75 -12.88 2.16 -8.62
C LYS A 75 -12.85 3.57 -8.02
N TYR A 76 -13.06 3.71 -6.71
CA TYR A 76 -12.95 4.98 -5.99
C TYR A 76 -11.58 5.19 -5.36
N ILE A 77 -10.68 4.20 -5.46
CA ILE A 77 -9.36 4.21 -4.85
C ILE A 77 -8.33 4.55 -5.91
N ASP A 78 -7.60 5.66 -5.72
CA ASP A 78 -6.54 6.03 -6.64
C ASP A 78 -5.29 5.17 -6.42
N ILE A 79 -4.91 4.95 -5.16
CA ILE A 79 -3.70 4.23 -4.78
C ILE A 79 -4.07 3.10 -3.81
N LEU A 80 -3.86 1.85 -4.22
CA LEU A 80 -4.09 0.69 -3.37
C LEU A 80 -2.75 0.05 -2.98
N LYS A 81 -2.50 -0.08 -1.69
CA LYS A 81 -1.39 -0.89 -1.18
C LYS A 81 -1.90 -2.26 -0.76
N VAL A 82 -1.21 -3.29 -1.22
CA VAL A 82 -1.41 -4.70 -0.86
C VAL A 82 -0.07 -5.38 -0.65
N ASN A 83 -0.02 -6.43 0.15
CA ASN A 83 1.07 -7.39 0.11
C ASN A 83 0.71 -8.58 -0.79
N GLU A 84 1.65 -9.51 -1.01
CA GLU A 84 1.47 -10.68 -1.87
C GLU A 84 0.27 -11.55 -1.46
N HIS A 85 0.12 -11.80 -0.16
CA HIS A 85 -0.98 -12.61 0.37
C HIS A 85 -2.34 -11.88 0.20
N GLU A 86 -2.40 -10.60 0.54
CA GLU A 86 -3.60 -9.75 0.38
C GLU A 86 -4.03 -9.69 -1.08
N ALA A 87 -3.07 -9.51 -2.00
CA ALA A 87 -3.35 -9.51 -3.43
C ALA A 87 -3.92 -10.85 -3.91
N THR A 88 -3.38 -11.97 -3.41
CA THR A 88 -3.91 -13.31 -3.73
C THR A 88 -5.34 -13.50 -3.20
N VAL A 89 -5.63 -13.07 -1.97
CA VAL A 89 -6.99 -13.14 -1.39
C VAL A 89 -7.98 -12.32 -2.22
N LEU A 90 -7.58 -11.11 -2.60
CA LEU A 90 -8.46 -10.21 -3.37
C LEU A 90 -8.74 -10.72 -4.78
N THR A 91 -7.72 -11.22 -5.48
CA THR A 91 -7.80 -11.47 -6.94
C THR A 91 -7.87 -12.94 -7.33
N GLY A 92 -7.43 -13.84 -6.44
CA GLY A 92 -7.25 -15.26 -6.74
C GLY A 92 -5.95 -15.58 -7.50
N TYR A 93 -5.19 -14.58 -7.94
CA TYR A 93 -3.92 -14.79 -8.64
C TYR A 93 -2.75 -14.89 -7.66
N THR A 94 -1.92 -15.92 -7.84
CA THR A 94 -0.65 -16.08 -7.11
C THR A 94 0.52 -15.39 -7.79
N ASN A 95 0.40 -15.08 -9.09
CA ASN A 95 1.38 -14.26 -9.80
C ASN A 95 1.16 -12.78 -9.45
N PRO A 96 2.16 -12.09 -8.86
CA PRO A 96 1.99 -10.71 -8.40
C PRO A 96 1.67 -9.70 -9.50
N GLN A 97 2.22 -9.90 -10.72
CA GLN A 97 1.92 -9.02 -11.84
C GLN A 97 0.46 -9.18 -12.28
N GLN A 98 -0.03 -10.41 -12.42
CA GLN A 98 -1.43 -10.70 -12.76
C GLN A 98 -2.39 -10.16 -11.70
N ALA A 99 -2.03 -10.30 -10.41
CA ALA A 99 -2.81 -9.73 -9.32
C ALA A 99 -2.89 -8.20 -9.41
N ALA A 100 -1.78 -7.53 -9.68
CA ALA A 100 -1.75 -6.08 -9.86
C ALA A 100 -2.57 -5.63 -11.09
N GLU A 101 -2.47 -6.34 -12.21
CA GLU A 101 -3.27 -6.09 -13.42
C GLU A 101 -4.76 -6.24 -13.15
N GLN A 102 -5.17 -7.25 -12.39
CA GLN A 102 -6.58 -7.46 -12.02
C GLN A 102 -7.11 -6.34 -11.11
N LEU A 103 -6.34 -5.91 -10.11
CA LEU A 103 -6.71 -4.79 -9.24
C LEU A 103 -6.85 -3.48 -10.04
N SER A 104 -5.95 -3.23 -10.98
CA SER A 104 -6.05 -2.10 -11.90
C SER A 104 -7.26 -2.21 -12.84
N ALA A 105 -7.59 -3.40 -13.33
CA ALA A 105 -8.79 -3.64 -14.14
C ALA A 105 -10.09 -3.36 -13.37
N TRP A 106 -10.08 -3.47 -12.04
CA TRP A 106 -11.20 -3.08 -11.17
C TRP A 106 -11.24 -1.59 -10.86
N GLY A 107 -10.33 -0.79 -11.43
CA GLY A 107 -10.37 0.67 -11.42
C GLY A 107 -9.32 1.37 -10.55
N VAL A 108 -8.44 0.63 -9.88
CA VAL A 108 -7.33 1.22 -9.13
C VAL A 108 -6.32 1.84 -10.10
N LYS A 109 -5.93 3.10 -9.87
CA LYS A 109 -4.99 3.82 -10.77
C LYS A 109 -3.53 3.46 -10.50
N GLU A 110 -3.13 3.35 -9.22
CA GLU A 110 -1.78 2.98 -8.81
C GLU A 110 -1.85 1.80 -7.84
N VAL A 111 -1.34 0.64 -8.22
CA VAL A 111 -1.27 -0.55 -7.36
C VAL A 111 0.13 -0.69 -6.79
N LEU A 112 0.27 -0.69 -5.48
CA LEU A 112 1.51 -0.90 -4.74
C LEU A 112 1.49 -2.30 -4.12
N LEU A 113 2.14 -3.28 -4.75
CA LEU A 113 2.15 -4.66 -4.29
C LEU A 113 3.53 -4.99 -3.71
N THR A 114 3.60 -5.12 -2.38
CA THR A 114 4.86 -5.42 -1.66
C THR A 114 5.12 -6.92 -1.57
N LEU A 115 6.38 -7.32 -1.81
CA LEU A 115 6.85 -8.71 -1.89
C LEU A 115 7.95 -9.01 -0.83
N GLY A 116 7.98 -8.25 0.26
CA GLY A 116 8.99 -8.39 1.31
C GLY A 116 10.42 -8.22 0.76
N SER A 117 11.26 -9.22 0.98
CA SER A 117 12.68 -9.19 0.54
C SER A 117 12.86 -9.24 -0.98
N LEU A 118 11.80 -9.53 -1.74
CA LEU A 118 11.82 -9.52 -3.22
C LEU A 118 11.53 -8.13 -3.81
N GLY A 119 11.26 -7.13 -2.96
CA GLY A 119 10.93 -5.77 -3.37
C GLY A 119 9.44 -5.52 -3.50
N SER A 120 9.02 -4.86 -4.56
CA SER A 120 7.62 -4.58 -4.82
C SER A 120 7.33 -4.41 -6.31
N ILE A 121 6.05 -4.48 -6.65
CA ILE A 121 5.53 -4.12 -7.96
C ILE A 121 4.72 -2.84 -7.82
N ILE A 122 4.93 -1.89 -8.73
CA ILE A 122 4.06 -0.72 -8.91
C ILE A 122 3.45 -0.81 -10.30
N LEU A 123 2.13 -0.90 -10.38
CA LEU A 123 1.40 -0.78 -11.63
C LEU A 123 0.72 0.58 -11.65
N ALA A 124 1.10 1.43 -12.60
CA ALA A 124 0.55 2.76 -12.79
C ALA A 124 0.58 3.16 -14.27
N ASP A 125 -0.43 3.85 -14.75
CA ASP A 125 -0.58 4.28 -16.15
C ASP A 125 -0.36 3.13 -17.16
N GLY A 126 -0.75 1.91 -16.78
CA GLY A 126 -0.60 0.70 -17.61
C GLY A 126 0.82 0.14 -17.70
N VAL A 127 1.77 0.69 -16.96
CA VAL A 127 3.17 0.22 -16.89
C VAL A 127 3.42 -0.45 -15.56
N CYS A 128 4.03 -1.63 -15.59
CA CYS A 128 4.36 -2.43 -14.42
C CYS A 128 5.87 -2.29 -14.11
N TYR A 129 6.18 -1.69 -12.96
CA TYR A 129 7.54 -1.47 -12.49
C TYR A 129 7.86 -2.45 -11.36
N LYS A 130 8.93 -3.22 -11.51
CA LYS A 130 9.49 -4.01 -10.41
C LYS A 130 10.53 -3.17 -9.67
N ILE A 131 10.24 -2.86 -8.45
CA ILE A 131 11.08 -2.05 -7.56
C ILE A 131 11.95 -2.98 -6.72
N PRO A 132 13.27 -2.76 -6.67
CA PRO A 132 14.15 -3.62 -5.90
C PRO A 132 13.92 -3.48 -4.39
N ALA A 133 14.17 -4.54 -3.64
CA ALA A 133 14.44 -4.44 -2.22
C ALA A 133 15.89 -4.01 -1.99
N TYR A 134 16.13 -3.28 -0.91
CA TYR A 134 17.46 -2.96 -0.45
C TYR A 134 17.81 -3.84 0.77
N PRO A 135 18.97 -4.49 0.80
CA PRO A 135 19.34 -5.33 1.93
C PRO A 135 19.54 -4.48 3.18
N PRO A 136 18.86 -4.79 4.29
CA PRO A 136 19.11 -4.11 5.56
C PRO A 136 20.45 -4.53 6.17
N LEU A 137 21.06 -3.68 6.99
CA LEU A 137 22.23 -4.05 7.78
C LEU A 137 21.89 -5.12 8.83
N GLN A 138 20.67 -5.08 9.35
CA GLN A 138 20.11 -6.05 10.28
C GLN A 138 18.59 -6.03 10.20
N THR A 139 17.93 -7.15 10.51
CA THR A 139 16.47 -7.21 10.60
C THR A 139 16.07 -7.30 12.06
N ILE A 140 15.47 -6.22 12.61
CA ILE A 140 15.03 -6.15 14.01
C ILE A 140 13.53 -6.28 14.11
N ASP A 141 12.77 -5.46 13.37
CA ASP A 141 11.32 -5.41 13.50
C ASP A 141 10.65 -4.99 12.17
N ALA A 142 9.82 -5.88 11.62
CA ALA A 142 9.09 -5.65 10.39
C ALA A 142 7.75 -4.89 10.60
N THR A 143 7.35 -4.66 11.86
CA THR A 143 6.09 -3.95 12.16
C THR A 143 6.13 -2.53 11.63
N GLY A 144 5.12 -2.13 10.87
CA GLY A 144 5.04 -0.81 10.26
C GLY A 144 5.89 -0.60 9.00
N CYS A 145 6.53 -1.64 8.44
CA CYS A 145 7.24 -1.52 7.16
C CYS A 145 6.28 -1.22 6.01
N GLY A 146 5.07 -1.81 6.01
CA GLY A 146 4.02 -1.52 5.03
C GLY A 146 3.56 -0.06 5.10
N ASP A 147 3.27 0.43 6.31
CA ASP A 147 2.88 1.83 6.53
C ASP A 147 4.00 2.78 6.11
N THR A 148 5.26 2.45 6.45
CA THR A 148 6.44 3.23 6.04
C THR A 148 6.58 3.26 4.52
N TYR A 149 6.35 2.13 3.84
CA TYR A 149 6.40 2.05 2.38
C TYR A 149 5.38 2.98 1.74
N VAL A 150 4.11 2.85 2.11
CA VAL A 150 3.05 3.66 1.49
C VAL A 150 3.24 5.15 1.79
N MET A 151 3.62 5.51 3.02
CA MET A 151 3.84 6.92 3.36
C MET A 151 5.05 7.50 2.64
N GLY A 152 6.14 6.74 2.48
CA GLY A 152 7.30 7.14 1.66
C GLY A 152 6.93 7.35 0.20
N TYR A 153 6.12 6.45 -0.36
CA TYR A 153 5.60 6.58 -1.71
C TYR A 153 4.75 7.84 -1.88
N LEU A 154 3.74 8.06 -1.03
CA LEU A 154 2.86 9.22 -1.07
C LEU A 154 3.62 10.55 -0.91
N TYR A 155 4.62 10.57 -0.03
CA TYR A 155 5.50 11.74 0.15
C TYR A 155 6.19 12.12 -1.17
N MET A 156 6.75 11.16 -1.90
CA MET A 156 7.41 11.41 -3.18
C MET A 156 6.41 11.75 -4.28
N ARG A 157 5.25 11.08 -4.33
CA ARG A 157 4.17 11.40 -5.29
C ARG A 157 3.63 12.82 -5.04
N ASN A 158 3.57 13.28 -3.79
CA ASN A 158 3.21 14.66 -3.47
C ASN A 158 4.20 15.69 -4.01
N LYS A 159 5.46 15.30 -4.18
CA LYS A 159 6.51 16.12 -4.82
C LYS A 159 6.52 16.04 -6.35
N GLY A 160 5.63 15.26 -6.95
CA GLY A 160 5.57 15.07 -8.40
C GLY A 160 6.66 14.15 -8.97
N VAL A 161 7.28 13.34 -8.12
CA VAL A 161 8.31 12.38 -8.53
C VAL A 161 7.68 11.20 -9.26
N SER A 162 8.40 10.60 -10.21
CA SER A 162 7.93 9.46 -11.01
C SER A 162 7.58 8.24 -10.14
N TYR A 163 6.72 7.35 -10.64
CA TYR A 163 6.29 6.13 -9.94
C TYR A 163 7.47 5.26 -9.48
N PRO A 164 8.44 4.90 -10.36
CA PRO A 164 9.56 4.07 -9.95
C PRO A 164 10.49 4.74 -8.95
N GLU A 165 10.75 6.05 -9.07
CA GLU A 165 11.58 6.77 -8.10
C GLU A 165 10.89 6.87 -6.73
N ALA A 166 9.57 7.11 -6.71
CA ALA A 166 8.78 7.08 -5.48
C ALA A 166 8.82 5.69 -4.83
N GLY A 167 8.74 4.62 -5.63
CA GLY A 167 8.87 3.25 -5.17
C GLY A 167 10.25 2.93 -4.58
N CYS A 168 11.33 3.37 -5.24
CA CYS A 168 12.68 3.20 -4.71
C CYS A 168 12.88 3.89 -3.36
N PHE A 169 12.36 5.12 -3.22
CA PHE A 169 12.41 5.85 -1.96
C PHE A 169 11.61 5.15 -0.86
N ALA A 170 10.41 4.68 -1.17
CA ALA A 170 9.56 3.90 -0.27
C ALA A 170 10.25 2.61 0.21
N ALA A 171 10.88 1.86 -0.71
CA ALA A 171 11.63 0.65 -0.40
C ALA A 171 12.85 0.94 0.50
N ALA A 172 13.57 2.03 0.25
CA ALA A 172 14.70 2.44 1.08
C ALA A 172 14.27 2.81 2.50
N LEU A 173 13.16 3.55 2.67
CA LEU A 173 12.60 3.85 3.99
C LEU A 173 12.17 2.58 4.72
N SER A 174 11.55 1.62 4.03
CA SER A 174 11.15 0.34 4.63
C SER A 174 12.35 -0.48 5.08
N THR A 175 13.46 -0.42 4.34
CA THR A 175 14.74 -1.03 4.75
C THR A 175 15.25 -0.41 6.05
N LEU A 176 15.29 0.92 6.15
CA LEU A 176 15.71 1.62 7.36
C LEU A 176 14.77 1.37 8.55
N LYS A 177 13.47 1.15 8.27
CA LYS A 177 12.50 0.77 9.30
C LYS A 177 12.77 -0.62 9.86
N LEU A 178 13.14 -1.60 9.01
CA LEU A 178 13.49 -2.96 9.43
C LEU A 178 14.64 -3.00 10.43
N GLU A 179 15.55 -2.04 10.37
CA GLU A 179 16.76 -1.97 11.18
C GLU A 179 16.54 -1.47 12.61
N LYS A 180 15.34 -1.00 12.93
CA LYS A 180 15.00 -0.43 14.24
C LYS A 180 13.60 -0.79 14.68
N SER A 181 13.39 -0.99 15.97
CA SER A 181 12.06 -1.09 16.57
C SER A 181 11.40 0.28 16.73
N GLY A 182 10.08 0.31 16.79
CA GLY A 182 9.28 1.53 16.92
C GLY A 182 9.09 2.30 15.60
N PRO A 183 8.58 3.54 15.65
CA PRO A 183 8.36 4.36 14.46
C PRO A 183 9.65 4.65 13.69
N LEU A 184 9.52 4.89 12.37
CA LEU A 184 10.65 5.31 11.55
C LEU A 184 11.20 6.66 12.04
N ALA A 185 12.52 6.72 12.27
CA ALA A 185 13.23 7.93 12.64
C ALA A 185 14.35 8.29 11.63
N ALA A 186 14.26 7.78 10.39
CA ALA A 186 15.24 8.03 9.35
C ALA A 186 14.91 9.30 8.55
N THR A 187 15.97 9.94 8.03
CA THR A 187 15.87 11.11 7.18
C THR A 187 15.77 10.75 5.69
N ALA A 188 15.39 11.71 4.85
CA ALA A 188 15.40 11.52 3.40
C ALA A 188 16.81 11.27 2.85
N GLU A 189 17.84 11.92 3.43
CA GLU A 189 19.23 11.70 3.03
C GLU A 189 19.68 10.26 3.31
N GLU A 190 19.24 9.67 4.43
CA GLU A 190 19.53 8.27 4.74
C GLU A 190 18.88 7.33 3.70
N ALA A 191 17.63 7.59 3.31
CA ALA A 191 16.98 6.82 2.23
C ALA A 191 17.76 6.95 0.91
N TYR A 192 18.19 8.15 0.51
CA TYR A 192 19.00 8.32 -0.70
C TYR A 192 20.35 7.65 -0.61
N ARG A 193 21.00 7.60 0.58
CA ARG A 193 22.22 6.82 0.76
C ARG A 193 22.01 5.33 0.51
N VAL A 194 20.91 4.76 1.01
CA VAL A 194 20.54 3.36 0.74
C VAL A 194 20.37 3.11 -0.76
N ILE A 195 19.63 3.96 -1.47
CA ILE A 195 19.43 3.85 -2.92
C ILE A 195 20.76 3.92 -3.67
N ASN A 196 21.59 4.92 -3.37
CA ASN A 196 22.85 5.18 -4.09
C ASN A 196 23.94 4.13 -3.80
N SER A 197 23.87 3.45 -2.67
CA SER A 197 24.80 2.36 -2.34
C SER A 197 24.46 1.05 -3.03
N SER A 198 23.25 0.92 -3.57
CA SER A 198 22.78 -0.30 -4.23
C SER A 198 23.10 -0.30 -5.73
N ARG A 199 23.40 -1.49 -6.27
CA ARG A 199 23.49 -1.74 -7.71
C ARG A 199 22.16 -2.17 -8.32
N SER A 200 21.15 -2.41 -7.49
CA SER A 200 19.82 -2.85 -7.92
C SER A 200 19.13 -1.75 -8.72
N LYS A 201 18.44 -2.13 -9.78
CA LYS A 201 17.74 -1.21 -10.68
C LYS A 201 16.27 -1.58 -10.76
N VAL A 202 15.45 -0.59 -11.11
CA VAL A 202 14.06 -0.81 -11.48
C VAL A 202 14.01 -1.58 -12.82
N GLU A 203 13.12 -2.53 -12.90
CA GLU A 203 12.81 -3.28 -14.12
C GLU A 203 11.39 -2.94 -14.57
N ILE A 204 11.17 -2.78 -15.88
CA ILE A 204 9.83 -2.68 -16.45
C ILE A 204 9.41 -4.09 -16.86
N LEU A 205 8.35 -4.59 -16.27
CA LEU A 205 7.80 -5.90 -16.59
C LEU A 205 6.93 -5.77 -17.85
N GLN A 206 7.18 -6.64 -18.83
CA GLN A 206 6.34 -6.71 -20.03
C GLN A 206 5.03 -7.40 -19.66
N LYS A 207 3.91 -6.97 -20.29
CA LYS A 207 2.66 -7.72 -20.18
C LYS A 207 2.88 -9.11 -20.73
N ASP A 208 2.50 -10.12 -19.95
CA ASP A 208 2.45 -11.48 -20.47
C ASP A 208 1.50 -11.49 -21.68
N LYS A 209 2.02 -11.82 -22.84
CA LYS A 209 1.19 -12.04 -24.03
C LYS A 209 0.45 -13.36 -23.81
N TYR A 210 -0.75 -13.30 -23.26
CA TYR A 210 -1.63 -14.46 -23.29
C TYR A 210 -2.07 -14.68 -24.74
N TYR A 211 -1.65 -15.80 -25.28
CA TYR A 211 -2.20 -16.39 -26.50
C TYR A 211 -3.43 -17.22 -26.14
#